data_839e54488f5e071c73ab2a322e594f8e
#
_entry.id   839e54488f5e071c73ab2a322e594f8e
#
_cell.length_a   1.000
_cell.length_b   1.000
_cell.length_c   1.000
_cell.angle_alpha   90.00
_cell.angle_beta   90.00
_cell.angle_gamma   90.00
#
_symmetry.space_group_name_H-M   'P 1'
#
loop_
_entity.id
_entity.type
_entity.pdbx_description
1 polymer ?
#
loop_
_entity_poly.entity_id
_entity_poly.type
_entity_poly.pdbx_seq_one_letter_code
_entity_poly.pdbx_strand_id
1 'polypeptide(L)'
;MFKKIAITASLAALALSSSVTFAASEARHSISLIAHVPTNGFYVVPTDSDLVNKDQDMSFQPSTGKMREVNGFFDVRNNNGSVHASLESVPKLISGAEAIDLQVLFNNKELTLTPQMVVGESESDVNYRAPLKISAKGTTFQPGDYTGVVAMTFDAVPPIGGGK
;
A
#
# COMPACT_ATOMS: atom_id res chain seq x y z
N MET A 1 -79.94 53.73 6.61
CA MET A 1 -79.06 53.41 5.50
C MET A 1 -77.61 53.51 5.96
N PHE A 2 -77.09 52.52 6.70
CA PHE A 2 -75.70 52.42 7.07
C PHE A 2 -75.33 50.97 7.34
N LYS A 3 -75.01 50.28 6.32
CA LYS A 3 -74.45 48.91 6.42
C LYS A 3 -73.60 48.68 5.18
N LYS A 4 -72.36 49.10 5.15
CA LYS A 4 -71.35 48.63 4.12
C LYS A 4 -69.96 49.27 4.32
N ILE A 5 -69.44 49.36 5.53
CA ILE A 5 -68.01 49.74 5.70
C ILE A 5 -67.46 48.98 6.91
N ALA A 6 -67.30 47.68 6.80
CA ALA A 6 -66.62 46.92 7.84
C ALA A 6 -65.99 45.61 7.35
N ILE A 7 -65.58 45.50 6.06
CA ILE A 7 -64.98 44.23 5.56
C ILE A 7 -63.61 44.47 4.87
N THR A 8 -63.05 45.67 4.90
CA THR A 8 -61.79 45.92 4.18
C THR A 8 -60.57 46.05 5.09
N ALA A 9 -60.69 45.86 6.42
CA ALA A 9 -59.53 46.01 7.32
C ALA A 9 -58.90 44.72 7.78
N SER A 10 -59.43 43.56 7.42
CA SER A 10 -58.92 42.26 7.90
C SER A 10 -58.05 41.46 6.91
N LEU A 11 -57.82 42.02 5.69
CA LEU A 11 -57.08 41.31 4.67
C LEU A 11 -55.60 41.79 4.55
N ALA A 12 -55.23 42.86 5.27
CA ALA A 12 -53.88 43.42 5.21
C ALA A 12 -52.91 42.88 6.28
N ALA A 13 -53.38 42.06 7.22
CA ALA A 13 -52.53 41.54 8.33
C ALA A 13 -51.96 40.14 8.09
N LEU A 14 -52.28 39.51 6.95
CA LEU A 14 -51.81 38.13 6.65
C LEU A 14 -50.61 38.08 5.68
N ALA A 15 -50.09 39.23 5.25
CA ALA A 15 -48.99 39.26 4.25
C ALA A 15 -47.58 39.49 4.83
N LEU A 16 -47.41 39.50 6.15
CA LEU A 16 -46.10 39.80 6.78
C LEU A 16 -45.50 38.67 7.61
N SER A 17 -46.01 37.45 7.49
CA SER A 17 -45.34 36.27 8.03
C SER A 17 -44.48 35.56 6.95
N SER A 18 -43.56 36.30 6.31
CA SER A 18 -42.46 35.64 5.62
C SER A 18 -41.52 35.10 6.69
N SER A 19 -41.67 33.85 7.03
CA SER A 19 -40.69 33.09 7.80
C SER A 19 -39.38 33.06 7.01
N VAL A 20 -38.41 33.82 7.45
CA VAL A 20 -37.02 33.68 7.04
C VAL A 20 -36.58 32.30 7.49
N THR A 21 -36.70 31.33 6.62
CA THR A 21 -35.99 30.04 6.78
C THR A 21 -34.51 30.30 6.67
N PHE A 22 -33.82 30.39 7.80
CA PHE A 22 -32.38 30.27 7.82
C PHE A 22 -32.05 28.86 7.33
N ALA A 23 -31.56 28.77 6.11
CA ALA A 23 -30.91 27.55 5.64
C ALA A 23 -29.66 27.35 6.51
N ALA A 24 -29.73 26.42 7.44
CA ALA A 24 -28.57 26.02 8.20
C ALA A 24 -27.54 25.45 7.20
N SER A 25 -26.41 26.13 7.07
CA SER A 25 -25.29 25.65 6.26
C SER A 25 -24.68 24.46 6.97
N GLU A 26 -25.05 23.24 6.59
CA GLU A 26 -24.42 22.02 7.08
C GLU A 26 -23.17 21.75 6.25
N ALA A 27 -22.00 21.75 6.88
CA ALA A 27 -20.77 21.26 6.28
C ALA A 27 -20.60 19.79 6.65
N ARG A 28 -20.61 18.91 5.64
CA ARG A 28 -20.41 17.48 5.82
C ARG A 28 -19.00 17.11 5.32
N HIS A 29 -18.23 16.50 6.18
CA HIS A 29 -16.93 15.97 5.84
C HIS A 29 -16.93 14.45 6.04
N SER A 30 -16.43 13.70 5.08
CA SER A 30 -16.22 12.26 5.18
C SER A 30 -14.74 11.94 5.05
N ILE A 31 -14.26 11.12 5.97
CA ILE A 31 -12.90 10.59 5.94
C ILE A 31 -13.00 9.11 5.66
N SER A 32 -12.41 8.65 4.55
CA SER A 32 -12.34 7.23 4.25
C SER A 32 -11.21 6.62 5.06
N LEU A 33 -11.53 5.57 5.83
CA LEU A 33 -10.57 4.82 6.63
C LEU A 33 -10.52 3.39 6.10
N ILE A 34 -9.31 2.88 5.88
CA ILE A 34 -9.05 1.49 5.54
C ILE A 34 -8.17 0.93 6.64
N ALA A 35 -8.61 -0.15 7.28
CA ALA A 35 -7.83 -0.91 8.24
C ALA A 35 -7.67 -2.34 7.73
N HIS A 36 -6.43 -2.84 7.70
CA HIS A 36 -6.13 -4.22 7.40
C HIS A 36 -5.64 -4.90 8.67
N VAL A 37 -6.42 -5.84 9.18
CA VAL A 37 -6.05 -6.64 10.35
C VAL A 37 -5.66 -8.02 9.83
N PRO A 38 -4.36 -8.38 9.84
CA PRO A 38 -3.93 -9.71 9.41
C PRO A 38 -4.48 -10.78 10.34
N THR A 39 -4.64 -12.00 9.82
CA THR A 39 -4.97 -13.17 10.65
C THR A 39 -3.85 -13.42 11.65
N ASN A 40 -4.19 -13.82 12.88
CA ASN A 40 -3.20 -14.06 13.94
C ASN A 40 -2.18 -15.16 13.61
N GLY A 41 -2.38 -15.91 12.52
CA GLY A 41 -1.57 -17.07 12.13
C GLY A 41 -0.50 -16.77 11.09
N PHE A 42 -0.81 -15.98 10.07
CA PHE A 42 0.11 -15.67 8.98
C PHE A 42 -0.04 -14.24 8.50
N TYR A 43 1.09 -13.54 8.39
CA TYR A 43 1.17 -12.24 7.72
C TYR A 43 2.59 -11.92 7.27
N VAL A 44 2.68 -11.13 6.20
CA VAL A 44 3.90 -10.49 5.71
C VAL A 44 3.52 -9.06 5.35
N VAL A 45 3.91 -8.09 6.16
CA VAL A 45 3.52 -6.69 6.00
C VAL A 45 4.74 -5.77 6.04
N PRO A 46 4.84 -4.77 5.15
CA PRO A 46 5.93 -3.82 5.21
C PRO A 46 5.84 -3.00 6.51
N THR A 47 6.97 -2.76 7.14
CA THR A 47 7.03 -1.90 8.34
C THR A 47 6.79 -0.43 8.03
N ASP A 48 7.10 -0.03 6.79
CA ASP A 48 6.78 1.26 6.22
C ASP A 48 5.84 1.06 5.03
N SER A 49 4.63 1.58 5.13
CA SER A 49 3.63 1.48 4.07
C SER A 49 4.04 2.20 2.79
N ASP A 50 4.90 3.21 2.88
CA ASP A 50 5.39 3.95 1.72
C ASP A 50 6.24 3.07 0.78
N LEU A 51 6.84 2.00 1.31
CA LEU A 51 7.60 1.03 0.52
C LEU A 51 6.77 0.37 -0.60
N VAL A 52 5.48 0.17 -0.37
CA VAL A 52 4.58 -0.49 -1.34
C VAL A 52 3.51 0.44 -1.92
N ASN A 53 3.30 1.61 -1.31
CA ASN A 53 2.27 2.56 -1.73
C ASN A 53 2.82 3.77 -2.49
N LYS A 54 4.15 3.94 -2.53
CA LYS A 54 4.83 5.01 -3.26
C LYS A 54 5.89 4.45 -4.19
N ASP A 55 6.13 5.17 -5.27
CA ASP A 55 7.24 4.87 -6.17
C ASP A 55 8.56 4.98 -5.41
N GLN A 56 9.44 3.98 -5.60
CA GLN A 56 10.76 3.92 -4.99
C GLN A 56 11.81 4.40 -5.99
N ASP A 57 12.57 5.43 -5.63
CA ASP A 57 13.58 6.00 -6.50
C ASP A 57 14.90 5.20 -6.42
N MET A 58 15.35 4.73 -7.59
CA MET A 58 16.64 4.04 -7.79
C MET A 58 17.59 4.92 -8.61
N SER A 59 17.73 6.20 -8.28
CA SER A 59 18.58 7.14 -9.03
C SER A 59 20.03 6.67 -9.18
N PHE A 60 20.61 6.96 -10.36
CA PHE A 60 22.02 6.67 -10.64
C PHE A 60 22.92 7.59 -9.84
N GLN A 61 23.95 7.03 -9.24
CA GLN A 61 24.96 7.75 -8.46
C GLN A 61 26.29 7.84 -9.24
N PRO A 62 26.59 8.97 -9.87
CA PRO A 62 27.80 9.12 -10.69
C PRO A 62 29.10 8.86 -9.93
N SER A 63 29.13 9.16 -8.64
CA SER A 63 30.30 8.97 -7.78
C SER A 63 30.69 7.50 -7.56
N THR A 64 29.70 6.59 -7.62
CA THR A 64 29.91 5.16 -7.40
C THR A 64 29.72 4.33 -8.66
N GLY A 65 29.14 4.89 -9.73
CA GLY A 65 28.75 4.18 -10.94
C GLY A 65 27.59 3.20 -10.73
N LYS A 66 26.84 3.33 -9.64
CA LYS A 66 25.76 2.41 -9.26
C LYS A 66 24.41 3.13 -9.15
N MET A 67 23.35 2.36 -9.27
CA MET A 67 22.02 2.83 -8.90
C MET A 67 21.80 2.69 -7.39
N ARG A 68 21.05 3.61 -6.81
CA ARG A 68 20.64 3.54 -5.41
C ARG A 68 19.78 2.30 -5.19
N GLU A 69 20.08 1.58 -4.12
CA GLU A 69 19.31 0.41 -3.73
C GLU A 69 18.03 0.84 -3.00
N VAL A 70 16.96 0.07 -3.18
CA VAL A 70 15.77 0.16 -2.35
C VAL A 70 15.93 -0.80 -1.19
N ASN A 71 15.81 -0.29 0.03
CA ASN A 71 15.91 -1.08 1.25
C ASN A 71 14.66 -0.86 2.10
N GLY A 72 14.16 -1.93 2.70
CA GLY A 72 13.00 -1.90 3.57
C GLY A 72 12.97 -3.10 4.51
N PHE A 73 11.93 -3.15 5.34
CA PHE A 73 11.71 -4.25 6.25
C PHE A 73 10.26 -4.69 6.18
N PHE A 74 10.04 -5.98 6.43
CA PHE A 74 8.73 -6.58 6.58
C PHE A 74 8.62 -7.25 7.94
N ASP A 75 7.51 -7.06 8.62
CA ASP A 75 7.14 -7.88 9.76
C ASP A 75 6.46 -9.14 9.25
N VAL A 76 7.03 -10.29 9.60
CA VAL A 76 6.68 -11.61 9.09
C VAL A 76 6.26 -12.50 10.25
N ARG A 77 5.19 -13.25 10.10
CA ARG A 77 4.75 -14.26 11.04
C ARG A 77 4.08 -15.44 10.34
N ASN A 78 4.38 -16.63 10.81
CA ASN A 78 3.63 -17.85 10.53
C ASN A 78 3.73 -18.77 11.75
N ASN A 79 2.69 -18.85 12.55
CA ASN A 79 2.68 -19.68 13.77
C ASN A 79 2.45 -21.17 13.51
N ASN A 80 2.44 -21.60 12.25
CA ASN A 80 2.24 -23.00 11.86
C ASN A 80 3.14 -23.35 10.67
N GLY A 81 4.44 -23.12 10.83
CA GLY A 81 5.46 -23.50 9.86
C GLY A 81 6.31 -22.33 9.35
N SER A 82 6.93 -22.51 8.21
CA SER A 82 7.85 -21.55 7.59
C SER A 82 7.15 -20.60 6.62
N VAL A 83 7.85 -19.54 6.22
CA VAL A 83 7.41 -18.61 5.17
C VAL A 83 8.28 -18.80 3.94
N HIS A 84 7.64 -19.05 2.81
CA HIS A 84 8.28 -19.13 1.50
C HIS A 84 7.94 -17.88 0.69
N ALA A 85 8.83 -17.52 -0.22
CA ALA A 85 8.61 -16.41 -1.13
C ALA A 85 9.12 -16.71 -2.53
N SER A 86 8.47 -16.09 -3.51
CA SER A 86 8.86 -16.11 -4.93
C SER A 86 8.56 -14.77 -5.59
N LEU A 87 9.17 -14.53 -6.74
CA LEU A 87 8.81 -13.46 -7.65
C LEU A 87 7.72 -13.93 -8.61
N GLU A 88 6.78 -13.06 -8.96
CA GLU A 88 5.76 -13.36 -9.96
C GLU A 88 6.30 -13.27 -11.40
N SER A 89 7.33 -12.43 -11.60
CA SER A 89 8.00 -12.24 -12.90
C SER A 89 9.48 -11.89 -12.68
N VAL A 90 10.28 -12.02 -13.74
CA VAL A 90 11.69 -11.59 -13.72
C VAL A 90 11.75 -10.08 -13.49
N PRO A 91 12.37 -9.60 -12.40
CA PRO A 91 12.33 -8.21 -12.04
C PRO A 91 13.26 -7.37 -12.94
N LYS A 92 12.71 -6.35 -13.58
CA LYS A 92 13.43 -5.46 -14.50
C LYS A 92 12.90 -4.03 -14.42
N LEU A 93 13.79 -3.09 -14.70
CA LEU A 93 13.42 -1.74 -15.10
C LEU A 93 13.53 -1.62 -16.62
N ILE A 94 12.57 -0.96 -17.26
CA ILE A 94 12.47 -0.88 -18.73
C ILE A 94 12.39 0.58 -19.17
N SER A 95 13.14 0.92 -20.22
CA SER A 95 13.10 2.21 -20.92
C SER A 95 13.17 1.96 -22.43
N GLY A 96 12.03 1.96 -23.12
CA GLY A 96 11.95 1.62 -24.53
C GLY A 96 12.45 0.21 -24.83
N ALA A 97 13.57 0.08 -25.54
CA ALA A 97 14.22 -1.20 -25.86
C ALA A 97 15.26 -1.63 -24.81
N GLU A 98 15.64 -0.73 -23.91
CA GLU A 98 16.66 -0.98 -22.90
C GLU A 98 16.04 -1.57 -21.63
N ALA A 99 16.76 -2.47 -20.98
CA ALA A 99 16.33 -3.08 -19.73
C ALA A 99 17.48 -3.19 -18.73
N ILE A 100 17.17 -3.00 -17.46
CA ILE A 100 18.08 -3.19 -16.33
C ILE A 100 17.54 -4.31 -15.48
N ASP A 101 18.27 -5.40 -15.38
CA ASP A 101 17.90 -6.52 -14.51
C ASP A 101 18.05 -6.12 -13.04
N LEU A 102 17.11 -6.56 -12.22
CA LEU A 102 17.14 -6.35 -10.78
C LEU A 102 17.46 -7.63 -10.03
N GLN A 103 18.08 -7.48 -8.88
CA GLN A 103 18.21 -8.50 -7.85
C GLN A 103 17.30 -8.12 -6.68
N VAL A 104 16.53 -9.08 -6.20
CA VAL A 104 15.66 -8.93 -5.04
C VAL A 104 16.12 -9.91 -3.97
N LEU A 105 16.55 -9.38 -2.84
CA LEU A 105 16.89 -10.16 -1.65
C LEU A 105 15.80 -9.96 -0.59
N PHE A 106 15.25 -11.04 -0.09
CA PHE A 106 14.36 -11.01 1.06
C PHE A 106 14.95 -11.90 2.15
N ASN A 107 15.12 -11.35 3.33
CA ASN A 107 15.84 -11.99 4.43
C ASN A 107 17.21 -12.55 3.99
N ASN A 108 17.97 -11.77 3.20
CA ASN A 108 19.26 -12.10 2.61
C ASN A 108 19.26 -13.30 1.64
N LYS A 109 18.08 -13.77 1.20
CA LYS A 109 17.94 -14.81 0.16
C LYS A 109 17.49 -14.16 -1.15
N GLU A 110 18.18 -14.48 -2.27
CA GLU A 110 17.78 -13.98 -3.58
C GLU A 110 16.48 -14.66 -4.00
N LEU A 111 15.45 -13.88 -4.25
CA LEU A 111 14.17 -14.38 -4.73
C LEU A 111 14.27 -14.75 -6.21
N THR A 112 13.62 -15.84 -6.56
CA THR A 112 13.47 -16.35 -7.93
C THR A 112 11.98 -16.58 -8.23
N LEU A 113 11.65 -17.05 -9.43
CA LEU A 113 10.29 -17.45 -9.79
C LEU A 113 9.82 -18.72 -9.06
N THR A 114 10.78 -19.47 -8.46
CA THR A 114 10.46 -20.66 -7.69
C THR A 114 10.35 -20.32 -6.21
N PRO A 115 9.25 -20.69 -5.54
CA PRO A 115 9.10 -20.47 -4.11
C PRO A 115 10.23 -21.13 -3.31
N GLN A 116 10.79 -20.40 -2.36
CA GLN A 116 11.85 -20.87 -1.47
C GLN A 116 11.64 -20.35 -0.05
N MET A 117 12.07 -21.11 0.94
CA MET A 117 11.96 -20.72 2.33
C MET A 117 12.82 -19.46 2.61
N VAL A 118 12.18 -18.39 3.04
CA VAL A 118 12.83 -17.09 3.38
C VAL A 118 12.88 -16.85 4.89
N VAL A 119 11.90 -17.38 5.64
CA VAL A 119 11.89 -17.34 7.12
C VAL A 119 11.56 -18.75 7.60
N GLY A 120 12.39 -19.26 8.50
CA GLY A 120 12.21 -20.59 9.08
C GLY A 120 11.07 -20.64 10.09
N GLU A 121 10.62 -21.83 10.45
CA GLU A 121 9.53 -22.07 11.41
C GLU A 121 9.81 -21.42 12.78
N SER A 122 11.01 -21.64 13.34
CA SER A 122 11.37 -21.08 14.64
C SER A 122 11.45 -19.55 14.68
N GLU A 123 11.74 -18.92 13.53
CA GLU A 123 11.80 -17.45 13.41
C GLU A 123 10.41 -16.86 13.20
N SER A 124 9.56 -17.54 12.41
CA SER A 124 8.22 -17.07 12.03
C SER A 124 7.15 -17.33 13.10
N ASP A 125 7.40 -18.21 14.08
CA ASP A 125 6.48 -18.48 15.19
C ASP A 125 6.24 -17.21 16.06
N VAL A 126 7.20 -16.31 16.08
CA VAL A 126 7.09 -14.97 16.65
C VAL A 126 7.12 -13.92 15.55
N ASN A 127 6.86 -12.66 15.89
CA ASN A 127 7.01 -11.58 14.91
C ASN A 127 8.50 -11.40 14.55
N TYR A 128 8.84 -11.72 13.30
CA TYR A 128 10.19 -11.62 12.76
C TYR A 128 10.30 -10.45 11.78
N ARG A 129 11.37 -9.65 11.89
CA ARG A 129 11.63 -8.54 10.98
C ARG A 129 12.62 -8.92 9.91
N ALA A 130 12.11 -9.15 8.71
CA ALA A 130 12.89 -9.55 7.52
C ALA A 130 13.31 -8.33 6.69
N PRO A 131 14.59 -8.17 6.35
CA PRO A 131 15.04 -7.12 5.44
C PRO A 131 14.67 -7.45 3.99
N LEU A 132 14.23 -6.44 3.24
CA LEU A 132 14.13 -6.42 1.79
C LEU A 132 15.22 -5.51 1.22
N LYS A 133 15.86 -5.97 0.14
CA LYS A 133 16.82 -5.20 -0.63
C LYS A 133 16.58 -5.43 -2.11
N ILE A 134 16.43 -4.35 -2.88
CA ILE A 134 16.33 -4.40 -4.34
C ILE A 134 17.51 -3.61 -4.91
N SER A 135 18.28 -4.20 -5.81
CA SER A 135 19.44 -3.59 -6.44
C SER A 135 19.48 -3.86 -7.94
N ALA A 136 20.03 -2.92 -8.70
CA ALA A 136 20.27 -3.11 -10.13
C ALA A 136 21.46 -4.04 -10.35
N LYS A 137 21.31 -4.99 -11.29
CA LYS A 137 22.43 -5.83 -11.77
C LYS A 137 23.18 -5.08 -12.87
N GLY A 138 24.50 -5.12 -12.81
CA GLY A 138 25.37 -4.49 -13.80
C GLY A 138 26.11 -3.25 -13.27
N THR A 139 27.02 -2.76 -14.12
CA THR A 139 27.88 -1.61 -13.80
C THR A 139 27.81 -0.51 -14.84
N THR A 140 27.12 -0.77 -15.96
CA THR A 140 26.97 0.17 -17.07
C THR A 140 25.49 0.26 -17.42
N PHE A 141 24.94 1.46 -17.42
CA PHE A 141 23.55 1.73 -17.70
C PHE A 141 23.42 2.76 -18.82
N GLN A 142 22.55 2.50 -19.78
CA GLN A 142 22.25 3.47 -20.83
C GLN A 142 21.41 4.62 -20.24
N PRO A 143 21.62 5.87 -20.68
CA PRO A 143 20.78 6.98 -20.26
C PRO A 143 19.31 6.76 -20.66
N GLY A 144 18.40 7.05 -19.74
CA GLY A 144 16.96 6.92 -19.98
C GLY A 144 16.16 7.00 -18.68
N ASP A 145 14.85 7.14 -18.83
CA ASP A 145 13.90 7.06 -17.72
C ASP A 145 13.37 5.63 -17.67
N TYR A 146 13.70 4.94 -16.60
CA TYR A 146 13.38 3.54 -16.42
C TYR A 146 12.23 3.37 -15.42
N THR A 147 11.31 2.46 -15.73
CA THR A 147 10.21 2.08 -14.84
C THR A 147 10.11 0.57 -14.73
N GLY A 148 9.59 0.08 -13.60
CA GLY A 148 9.40 -1.36 -13.39
C GLY A 148 8.60 -1.64 -12.15
N VAL A 149 8.16 -2.89 -12.00
CA VAL A 149 7.43 -3.38 -10.83
C VAL A 149 8.08 -4.67 -10.35
N VAL A 150 8.26 -4.78 -9.05
CA VAL A 150 8.68 -6.01 -8.38
C VAL A 150 7.47 -6.57 -7.63
N ALA A 151 6.93 -7.67 -8.12
CA ALA A 151 5.82 -8.38 -7.49
C ALA A 151 6.34 -9.64 -6.79
N MET A 152 5.97 -9.79 -5.52
CA MET A 152 6.39 -10.91 -4.66
C MET A 152 5.17 -11.63 -4.11
N THR A 153 5.21 -12.96 -4.11
CA THR A 153 4.22 -13.81 -3.45
C THR A 153 4.84 -14.46 -2.23
N PHE A 154 4.09 -14.51 -1.13
CA PHE A 154 4.49 -15.13 0.12
C PHE A 154 3.50 -16.22 0.51
N ASP A 155 4.03 -17.39 0.84
CA ASP A 155 3.25 -18.57 1.17
C ASP A 155 3.57 -19.04 2.60
N ALA A 156 2.52 -19.38 3.36
CA ALA A 156 2.64 -20.10 4.61
C ALA A 156 2.79 -21.59 4.30
N VAL A 157 3.93 -22.18 4.66
CA VAL A 157 4.22 -23.59 4.42
C VAL A 157 4.23 -24.33 5.76
N PRO A 158 3.31 -25.31 5.97
CA PRO A 158 3.27 -26.11 7.18
C PRO A 158 4.57 -26.90 7.37
N PRO A 159 4.93 -27.28 8.62
CA PRO A 159 6.11 -28.12 8.88
C PRO A 159 5.97 -29.48 8.20
N ILE A 160 7.06 -29.96 7.61
CA ILE A 160 7.10 -31.28 7.00
C ILE A 160 7.16 -32.33 8.12
N GLY A 161 6.05 -33.04 8.37
CA GLY A 161 6.00 -34.24 9.22
C GLY A 161 5.94 -33.98 10.73
N GLY A 162 4.96 -33.24 11.18
CA GLY A 162 4.68 -33.01 12.59
C GLY A 162 3.20 -32.90 12.88
N GLY A 163 2.45 -33.99 12.74
CA GLY A 163 1.17 -34.08 13.42
C GLY A 163 1.43 -34.10 14.94
N LYS A 164 0.96 -33.05 15.63
CA LYS A 164 0.79 -33.09 17.09
C LYS A 164 -0.45 -33.89 17.44
#